data_47103014770e2a4b03600fe03546ce5f
#
_entry.id   47103014770e2a4b03600fe03546ce5f
#
_cell.length_a   1.000
_cell.length_b   1.000
_cell.length_c   1.000
_cell.angle_alpha   90.00
_cell.angle_beta   90.00
_cell.angle_gamma   90.00
#
_symmetry.space_group_name_H-M   'P 1'
#
loop_
_entity.id
_entity.type
_entity.pdbx_description
1 polymer ?
#
loop_
_entity_poly.entity_id
_entity_poly.type
_entity_poly.pdbx_seq_one_letter_code
_entity_poly.pdbx_strand_id
1 'polypeptide(L)'
;MTATTQMKAASEAIPSTKLAAELITQLRSVSILSSLKDEELQCLDHLEELHLAEGDMLTRQGEAAQFFYILLEGKLNVFQSAPNGSLHLSSVPSGTAFGEVPLLANMPSPVNIQAATPCHLIRFDEEQFWHLMTSCPEVRKAILGNMATRFQRYQSMTLQQEKMASLGTLAAGLMHELNNPGAAARRAAAQLRENLERLHHLSAKFSRSPLSQEQKQCLFELQEQAIAAGPPLRMNSLEQSDAEEQLASWMESAQIENAWKLAPTLVSMGIDASDLECARNEFPGATFADALNWLEALASSQQLVAMIEESIGRVSDLVQAVKTYAYEGKGTRQTIDVNDSIHATMVILGHKIREKQIVLTKQFAPDLPPLEADCSGLNQVWTNLLDNAIDAVSQGGTIQVRTWGEVRNGRPHICVSVTDNGSGIPLESQPHIFDPFYTTKEVGIGTGLGLGIVSRVVEQFNGIIRFSSVPRATEFIICLPVTRP
;
A
#
# COMPACT_ATOMS: atom_id res chain seq x y z
N MET A 1 -45.63 19.94 12.98
CA MET A 1 -46.70 19.61 12.04
C MET A 1 -46.11 19.71 10.64
N THR A 2 -45.60 18.65 10.15
CA THR A 2 -45.09 18.50 8.78
C THR A 2 -45.82 17.29 8.19
N ALA A 3 -46.64 17.52 7.21
CA ALA A 3 -47.50 16.55 6.57
C ALA A 3 -46.66 15.47 5.85
N THR A 4 -46.80 14.25 6.30
CA THR A 4 -46.30 13.04 5.63
C THR A 4 -47.19 12.78 4.44
N THR A 5 -46.78 13.24 3.26
CA THR A 5 -47.45 12.85 2.00
C THR A 5 -46.99 11.43 1.67
N GLN A 6 -47.75 10.43 2.14
CA GLN A 6 -47.69 9.08 1.61
C GLN A 6 -48.26 9.14 0.16
N MET A 7 -47.37 9.18 -0.84
CA MET A 7 -47.76 8.89 -2.20
C MET A 7 -48.05 7.38 -2.28
N LYS A 8 -49.33 7.03 -2.44
CA LYS A 8 -49.79 5.69 -2.78
C LYS A 8 -49.26 5.31 -4.15
N ALA A 9 -48.27 4.40 -4.21
CA ALA A 9 -48.00 3.65 -5.43
C ALA A 9 -49.30 2.88 -5.79
N ALA A 10 -49.74 2.95 -7.04
CA ALA A 10 -50.86 2.14 -7.49
C ALA A 10 -50.43 0.67 -7.51
N SER A 11 -50.97 -0.12 -6.59
CA SER A 11 -50.77 -1.55 -6.53
C SER A 11 -52.04 -2.22 -7.06
N GLU A 12 -51.92 -3.03 -8.10
CA GLU A 12 -52.99 -3.87 -8.61
C GLU A 12 -52.68 -5.34 -8.26
N ALA A 13 -53.57 -5.98 -7.50
CA ALA A 13 -53.50 -7.40 -7.20
C ALA A 13 -54.03 -8.20 -8.40
N ILE A 14 -53.24 -9.12 -8.91
CA ILE A 14 -53.65 -10.05 -9.98
C ILE A 14 -54.47 -11.17 -9.34
N PRO A 15 -55.76 -11.37 -9.75
CA PRO A 15 -56.57 -12.48 -9.23
C PRO A 15 -55.98 -13.83 -9.66
N SER A 16 -56.03 -14.82 -8.79
CA SER A 16 -55.47 -16.17 -8.87
C SER A 16 -56.04 -17.07 -9.98
N THR A 17 -55.98 -16.61 -11.24
CA THR A 17 -56.41 -17.37 -12.41
C THR A 17 -55.30 -17.28 -13.47
N LYS A 18 -54.49 -18.36 -13.55
CA LYS A 18 -53.43 -18.58 -14.56
C LYS A 18 -52.67 -17.31 -14.95
N LEU A 19 -51.45 -17.20 -14.48
CA LEU A 19 -50.47 -16.22 -14.96
C LEU A 19 -50.66 -15.99 -16.46
N ALA A 20 -50.89 -14.76 -16.87
CA ALA A 20 -50.99 -14.42 -18.28
C ALA A 20 -49.70 -14.88 -19.01
N ALA A 21 -49.85 -15.44 -20.19
CA ALA A 21 -48.71 -15.99 -20.95
C ALA A 21 -47.60 -14.93 -21.18
N GLU A 22 -47.99 -13.67 -21.21
CA GLU A 22 -47.11 -12.53 -21.30
C GLU A 22 -46.21 -12.35 -20.04
N LEU A 23 -46.77 -12.49 -18.85
CA LEU A 23 -46.06 -12.39 -17.57
C LEU A 23 -45.11 -13.57 -17.38
N ILE A 24 -45.50 -14.79 -17.79
CA ILE A 24 -44.59 -15.96 -17.80
C ILE A 24 -43.37 -15.69 -18.68
N THR A 25 -43.58 -15.07 -19.85
CA THR A 25 -42.48 -14.71 -20.75
C THR A 25 -41.55 -13.66 -20.15
N GLN A 26 -42.09 -12.67 -19.46
CA GLN A 26 -41.33 -11.63 -18.74
C GLN A 26 -40.57 -12.25 -17.55
N LEU A 27 -41.17 -13.12 -16.76
CA LEU A 27 -40.53 -13.83 -15.66
C LEU A 27 -39.35 -14.69 -16.13
N ARG A 28 -39.43 -15.30 -17.30
CA ARG A 28 -38.30 -16.04 -17.90
C ARG A 28 -37.12 -15.15 -18.30
N SER A 29 -37.33 -13.87 -18.53
CA SER A 29 -36.23 -12.92 -18.77
C SER A 29 -35.41 -12.64 -17.51
N VAL A 30 -35.96 -12.94 -16.34
CA VAL A 30 -35.30 -12.77 -15.04
C VAL A 30 -34.28 -13.87 -14.84
N SER A 31 -33.02 -13.50 -14.65
CA SER A 31 -31.89 -14.44 -14.63
C SER A 31 -32.04 -15.59 -13.63
N ILE A 32 -32.64 -15.36 -12.46
CA ILE A 32 -32.85 -16.38 -11.42
C ILE A 32 -34.04 -17.33 -11.73
N LEU A 33 -34.91 -16.96 -12.64
CA LEU A 33 -36.11 -17.72 -13.02
C LEU A 33 -35.97 -18.36 -14.39
N SER A 34 -34.95 -18.00 -15.16
CA SER A 34 -34.75 -18.43 -16.56
C SER A 34 -34.59 -19.94 -16.74
N SER A 35 -34.13 -20.66 -15.70
CA SER A 35 -33.94 -22.11 -15.70
C SER A 35 -35.18 -22.90 -15.25
N LEU A 36 -36.23 -22.22 -14.78
CA LEU A 36 -37.44 -22.88 -14.27
C LEU A 36 -38.38 -23.29 -15.38
N LYS A 37 -39.10 -24.43 -15.17
CA LYS A 37 -40.15 -24.92 -16.05
C LYS A 37 -41.45 -24.18 -15.76
N ASP A 38 -42.39 -24.22 -16.72
CA ASP A 38 -43.73 -23.55 -16.57
C ASP A 38 -44.48 -24.02 -15.35
N GLU A 39 -44.38 -25.33 -15.01
CA GLU A 39 -44.99 -25.92 -13.82
C GLU A 39 -44.39 -25.37 -12.51
N GLU A 40 -43.10 -25.02 -12.52
CA GLU A 40 -42.39 -24.47 -11.37
C GLU A 40 -42.68 -22.97 -11.22
N LEU A 41 -42.93 -22.25 -12.30
CA LEU A 41 -43.36 -20.86 -12.28
C LEU A 41 -44.81 -20.69 -11.76
N GLN A 42 -45.64 -21.75 -11.81
CA GLN A 42 -46.97 -21.76 -11.21
C GLN A 42 -46.92 -21.70 -9.66
N CYS A 43 -45.77 -21.96 -9.02
CA CYS A 43 -45.60 -21.71 -7.59
C CYS A 43 -45.60 -20.23 -7.22
N LEU A 44 -45.55 -19.32 -8.21
CA LEU A 44 -45.63 -17.87 -8.04
C LEU A 44 -47.09 -17.41 -8.02
N ASP A 45 -47.91 -17.93 -7.11
CA ASP A 45 -49.30 -17.52 -6.91
C ASP A 45 -49.34 -16.16 -6.20
N HIS A 46 -50.43 -15.40 -6.43
CA HIS A 46 -50.70 -14.11 -5.76
C HIS A 46 -49.64 -13.02 -6.00
N LEU A 47 -49.25 -12.80 -7.25
CA LEU A 47 -48.33 -11.74 -7.62
C LEU A 47 -48.99 -10.36 -7.49
N GLU A 48 -48.26 -9.42 -6.90
CA GLU A 48 -48.63 -8.02 -6.84
C GLU A 48 -47.74 -7.20 -7.75
N GLU A 49 -48.31 -6.57 -8.77
CA GLU A 49 -47.58 -5.68 -9.67
C GLU A 49 -47.45 -4.28 -9.07
N LEU A 50 -46.26 -3.70 -9.22
CA LEU A 50 -45.94 -2.38 -8.75
C LEU A 50 -45.35 -1.55 -9.89
N HIS A 51 -45.95 -0.40 -10.16
CA HIS A 51 -45.41 0.56 -11.12
C HIS A 51 -44.86 1.79 -10.40
N LEU A 52 -43.63 2.17 -10.73
CA LEU A 52 -42.96 3.35 -10.19
C LEU A 52 -42.67 4.34 -11.32
N ALA A 53 -42.95 5.62 -11.08
CA ALA A 53 -42.48 6.69 -11.92
C ALA A 53 -40.98 6.98 -11.64
N GLU A 54 -40.30 7.61 -12.59
CA GLU A 54 -38.92 8.08 -12.39
C GLU A 54 -38.84 9.00 -11.16
N GLY A 55 -37.89 8.72 -10.27
CA GLY A 55 -37.69 9.45 -9.01
C GLY A 55 -38.44 8.88 -7.81
N ASP A 56 -39.35 7.92 -7.98
CA ASP A 56 -40.08 7.31 -6.86
C ASP A 56 -39.16 6.48 -5.99
N MET A 57 -39.35 6.57 -4.67
CA MET A 57 -38.61 5.78 -3.68
C MET A 57 -39.34 4.46 -3.43
N LEU A 58 -38.61 3.35 -3.68
CA LEU A 58 -39.12 2.00 -3.41
C LEU A 58 -38.87 1.61 -1.94
N THR A 59 -37.69 1.86 -1.43
CA THR A 59 -37.28 1.55 -0.05
C THR A 59 -36.36 2.64 0.50
N ARG A 60 -36.45 2.90 1.80
CA ARG A 60 -35.56 3.83 2.51
C ARG A 60 -34.66 3.08 3.46
N GLN A 61 -33.42 3.55 3.59
CA GLN A 61 -32.46 3.02 4.57
C GLN A 61 -33.02 3.10 6.00
N GLY A 62 -32.96 1.98 6.74
CA GLY A 62 -33.48 1.87 8.11
C GLY A 62 -34.98 1.53 8.20
N GLU A 63 -35.72 1.51 7.10
CA GLU A 63 -37.12 1.02 7.09
C GLU A 63 -37.14 -0.51 7.19
N ALA A 64 -38.22 -1.04 7.84
CA ALA A 64 -38.41 -2.48 7.90
C ALA A 64 -38.56 -3.06 6.50
N ALA A 65 -37.76 -4.09 6.19
CA ALA A 65 -37.88 -4.80 4.93
C ALA A 65 -39.09 -5.74 4.99
N GLN A 66 -40.09 -5.50 4.14
CA GLN A 66 -41.36 -6.24 4.13
C GLN A 66 -41.56 -7.02 2.85
N PHE A 67 -40.80 -6.74 1.80
CA PHE A 67 -41.03 -7.28 0.48
C PHE A 67 -39.78 -7.79 -0.20
N PHE A 68 -39.94 -8.85 -0.97
CA PHE A 68 -39.03 -9.32 -2.01
C PHE A 68 -39.52 -8.81 -3.37
N TYR A 69 -38.59 -8.39 -4.21
CA TYR A 69 -38.89 -7.73 -5.48
C TYR A 69 -38.24 -8.43 -6.67
N ILE A 70 -38.95 -8.42 -7.81
CA ILE A 70 -38.44 -8.78 -9.12
C ILE A 70 -38.64 -7.59 -10.05
N LEU A 71 -37.56 -7.00 -10.57
CA LEU A 71 -37.64 -5.91 -11.53
C LEU A 71 -37.79 -6.49 -12.95
N LEU A 72 -38.96 -6.28 -13.55
CA LEU A 72 -39.24 -6.72 -14.92
C LEU A 72 -38.74 -5.71 -15.95
N GLU A 73 -39.07 -4.43 -15.76
CA GLU A 73 -38.70 -3.36 -16.68
C GLU A 73 -38.17 -2.15 -15.90
N GLY A 74 -37.32 -1.37 -16.57
CA GLY A 74 -36.75 -0.16 -15.98
C GLY A 74 -35.36 -0.37 -15.32
N LYS A 75 -34.96 0.60 -14.50
CA LYS A 75 -33.70 0.64 -13.79
C LYS A 75 -33.88 1.32 -12.44
N LEU A 76 -33.31 0.73 -11.40
CA LEU A 76 -33.27 1.31 -10.05
C LEU A 76 -31.86 1.73 -9.67
N ASN A 77 -31.73 2.81 -8.91
CA ASN A 77 -30.51 3.25 -8.28
C ASN A 77 -30.52 2.86 -6.81
N VAL A 78 -29.40 2.31 -6.35
CA VAL A 78 -29.14 1.95 -4.95
C VAL A 78 -28.12 2.90 -4.37
N PHE A 79 -28.47 3.56 -3.27
CA PHE A 79 -27.58 4.51 -2.61
C PHE A 79 -27.72 4.45 -1.09
N GLN A 80 -26.65 4.87 -0.41
CA GLN A 80 -26.60 4.92 1.04
C GLN A 80 -26.50 6.37 1.51
N SER A 81 -27.27 6.71 2.54
CA SER A 81 -27.15 8.02 3.18
C SER A 81 -25.89 8.07 4.04
N ALA A 82 -25.04 9.04 3.82
CA ALA A 82 -23.82 9.29 4.57
C ALA A 82 -23.85 10.71 5.13
N PRO A 83 -23.07 11.03 6.20
CA PRO A 83 -23.04 12.37 6.79
C PRO A 83 -22.72 13.50 5.80
N ASN A 84 -21.95 13.19 4.74
CA ASN A 84 -21.52 14.13 3.71
C ASN A 84 -22.34 14.06 2.39
N GLY A 85 -23.51 13.44 2.41
CA GLY A 85 -24.38 13.30 1.22
C GLY A 85 -24.81 11.86 0.95
N SER A 86 -25.30 11.58 -0.25
CA SER A 86 -25.69 10.22 -0.68
C SER A 86 -24.57 9.57 -1.48
N LEU A 87 -24.19 8.35 -1.11
CA LEU A 87 -23.21 7.54 -1.82
C LEU A 87 -23.95 6.58 -2.77
N HIS A 88 -23.79 6.74 -4.08
CA HIS A 88 -24.30 5.79 -5.06
C HIS A 88 -23.50 4.48 -4.99
N LEU A 89 -24.18 3.37 -4.69
CA LEU A 89 -23.55 2.06 -4.55
C LEU A 89 -23.59 1.26 -5.85
N SER A 90 -24.78 1.18 -6.47
CA SER A 90 -25.00 0.41 -7.70
C SER A 90 -26.31 0.78 -8.37
N SER A 91 -26.54 0.19 -9.54
CA SER A 91 -27.84 0.21 -10.20
C SER A 91 -28.34 -1.22 -10.41
N VAL A 92 -29.63 -1.42 -10.24
CA VAL A 92 -30.32 -2.69 -10.48
C VAL A 92 -30.96 -2.64 -11.86
N PRO A 93 -30.50 -3.44 -12.83
CA PRO A 93 -31.10 -3.52 -14.15
C PRO A 93 -32.37 -4.40 -14.14
N SER A 94 -33.18 -4.30 -15.21
CA SER A 94 -34.27 -5.23 -15.46
C SER A 94 -33.83 -6.70 -15.46
N GLY A 95 -34.70 -7.62 -15.11
CA GLY A 95 -34.41 -9.04 -14.98
C GLY A 95 -33.67 -9.43 -13.67
N THR A 96 -33.69 -8.53 -12.67
CA THR A 96 -33.01 -8.77 -11.39
C THR A 96 -34.02 -8.91 -10.25
N ALA A 97 -33.78 -9.90 -9.37
CA ALA A 97 -34.49 -10.04 -8.10
C ALA A 97 -33.64 -9.54 -6.93
N PHE A 98 -34.28 -8.89 -5.95
CA PHE A 98 -33.62 -8.28 -4.79
C PHE A 98 -34.59 -8.15 -3.60
N GLY A 99 -34.04 -7.81 -2.42
CA GLY A 99 -34.82 -7.69 -1.17
C GLY A 99 -34.80 -8.94 -0.30
N GLU A 100 -34.20 -10.05 -0.78
CA GLU A 100 -34.12 -11.31 -0.06
C GLU A 100 -33.22 -11.25 1.18
N VAL A 101 -32.13 -10.49 1.14
CA VAL A 101 -31.15 -10.44 2.25
C VAL A 101 -31.77 -9.85 3.52
N PRO A 102 -32.43 -8.69 3.50
CA PRO A 102 -33.07 -8.13 4.67
C PRO A 102 -34.18 -9.03 5.23
N LEU A 103 -34.97 -9.69 4.36
CA LEU A 103 -36.00 -10.63 4.78
C LEU A 103 -35.45 -11.87 5.48
N LEU A 104 -34.41 -12.49 4.89
CA LEU A 104 -33.76 -13.69 5.46
C LEU A 104 -33.04 -13.39 6.78
N ALA A 105 -32.47 -12.19 6.92
CA ALA A 105 -31.72 -11.78 8.11
C ALA A 105 -32.59 -11.08 9.17
N ASN A 106 -33.87 -10.84 8.88
CA ASN A 106 -34.79 -10.04 9.71
C ASN A 106 -34.18 -8.68 10.10
N MET A 107 -33.64 -7.96 9.07
CA MET A 107 -32.95 -6.69 9.23
C MET A 107 -33.69 -5.58 8.49
N PRO A 108 -33.58 -4.33 8.96
CA PRO A 108 -34.06 -3.18 8.17
C PRO A 108 -33.27 -3.03 6.87
N SER A 109 -33.86 -2.33 5.88
CA SER A 109 -33.18 -2.07 4.63
C SER A 109 -31.84 -1.33 4.86
N PRO A 110 -30.71 -1.85 4.39
CA PRO A 110 -29.40 -1.19 4.58
C PRO A 110 -29.18 -0.03 3.60
N VAL A 111 -30.07 0.16 2.63
CA VAL A 111 -29.92 1.10 1.50
C VAL A 111 -31.22 1.78 1.14
N ASN A 112 -31.10 2.89 0.42
CA ASN A 112 -32.21 3.52 -0.30
C ASN A 112 -32.26 2.97 -1.73
N ILE A 113 -33.45 2.71 -2.24
CA ILE A 113 -33.68 2.27 -3.62
C ILE A 113 -34.68 3.22 -4.28
N GLN A 114 -34.31 3.82 -5.42
CA GLN A 114 -35.08 4.81 -6.15
C GLN A 114 -35.16 4.43 -7.63
N ALA A 115 -36.29 4.67 -8.24
CA ALA A 115 -36.52 4.48 -9.67
C ALA A 115 -35.67 5.49 -10.48
N ALA A 116 -34.76 4.99 -11.32
CA ALA A 116 -33.95 5.81 -12.24
C ALA A 116 -34.68 6.05 -13.58
N THR A 117 -35.61 5.19 -13.90
CA THR A 117 -36.54 5.26 -15.06
C THR A 117 -37.88 4.76 -14.59
N PRO A 118 -38.98 4.94 -15.37
CA PRO A 118 -40.21 4.23 -15.07
C PRO A 118 -39.94 2.73 -14.92
N CYS A 119 -40.42 2.13 -13.84
CA CYS A 119 -40.17 0.74 -13.49
C CYS A 119 -41.45 -0.06 -13.34
N HIS A 120 -41.41 -1.32 -13.80
CA HIS A 120 -42.41 -2.34 -13.58
C HIS A 120 -41.78 -3.46 -12.73
N LEU A 121 -42.36 -3.73 -11.56
CA LEU A 121 -41.88 -4.72 -10.61
C LEU A 121 -43.00 -5.67 -10.19
N ILE A 122 -42.59 -6.84 -9.74
CA ILE A 122 -43.41 -7.74 -8.95
C ILE A 122 -42.88 -7.72 -7.53
N ARG A 123 -43.78 -7.66 -6.56
CA ARG A 123 -43.43 -7.76 -5.14
C ARG A 123 -44.12 -8.95 -4.48
N PHE A 124 -43.43 -9.52 -3.50
CA PHE A 124 -43.92 -10.57 -2.63
C PHE A 124 -43.78 -10.06 -1.20
N ASP A 125 -44.83 -10.20 -0.39
CA ASP A 125 -44.73 -9.95 1.04
C ASP A 125 -43.92 -11.04 1.75
N GLU A 126 -43.69 -10.89 3.02
CA GLU A 126 -42.85 -11.82 3.81
C GLU A 126 -43.46 -13.24 3.82
N GLU A 127 -44.79 -13.40 3.95
CA GLU A 127 -45.44 -14.70 3.98
C GLU A 127 -45.35 -15.39 2.61
N GLN A 128 -45.58 -14.68 1.53
CA GLN A 128 -45.42 -15.15 0.16
C GLN A 128 -43.97 -15.54 -0.13
N PHE A 129 -43.02 -14.72 0.30
CA PHE A 129 -41.58 -15.04 0.16
C PHE A 129 -41.22 -16.33 0.87
N TRP A 130 -41.64 -16.52 2.13
CA TRP A 130 -41.39 -17.76 2.86
C TRP A 130 -42.11 -18.97 2.26
N HIS A 131 -43.31 -18.79 1.75
CA HIS A 131 -44.04 -19.84 0.99
C HIS A 131 -43.22 -20.24 -0.27
N LEU A 132 -42.71 -19.27 -1.02
CA LEU A 132 -41.87 -19.50 -2.18
C LEU A 132 -40.60 -20.25 -1.82
N MET A 133 -39.92 -19.88 -0.74
CA MET A 133 -38.70 -20.51 -0.25
C MET A 133 -38.92 -21.95 0.24
N THR A 134 -40.09 -22.29 0.74
CA THR A 134 -40.40 -23.62 1.25
C THR A 134 -40.99 -24.54 0.18
N SER A 135 -41.90 -24.04 -0.65
CA SER A 135 -42.66 -24.84 -1.59
C SER A 135 -41.96 -25.05 -2.95
N CYS A 136 -41.05 -24.17 -3.34
CA CYS A 136 -40.41 -24.20 -4.66
C CYS A 136 -38.89 -24.40 -4.55
N PRO A 137 -38.36 -25.65 -4.50
CA PRO A 137 -36.95 -25.93 -4.27
C PRO A 137 -36.01 -25.30 -5.31
N GLU A 138 -36.42 -25.24 -6.59
CA GLU A 138 -35.58 -24.67 -7.64
C GLU A 138 -35.52 -23.13 -7.56
N VAL A 139 -36.62 -22.45 -7.20
CA VAL A 139 -36.59 -21.01 -6.94
C VAL A 139 -35.72 -20.67 -5.74
N ARG A 140 -35.84 -21.42 -4.65
CA ARG A 140 -34.96 -21.29 -3.48
C ARG A 140 -33.49 -21.43 -3.85
N LYS A 141 -33.13 -22.47 -4.64
CA LYS A 141 -31.76 -22.67 -5.10
C LYS A 141 -31.26 -21.50 -5.96
N ALA A 142 -32.12 -20.97 -6.84
CA ALA A 142 -31.80 -19.84 -7.70
C ALA A 142 -31.59 -18.54 -6.87
N ILE A 143 -32.45 -18.26 -5.90
CA ILE A 143 -32.31 -17.09 -5.00
C ILE A 143 -31.00 -17.18 -4.19
N LEU A 144 -30.74 -18.33 -3.55
CA LEU A 144 -29.52 -18.54 -2.75
C LEU A 144 -28.26 -18.49 -3.62
N GLY A 145 -28.28 -19.05 -4.84
CA GLY A 145 -27.18 -18.98 -5.79
C GLY A 145 -26.89 -17.55 -6.26
N ASN A 146 -27.94 -16.76 -6.57
CA ASN A 146 -27.78 -15.36 -6.92
C ASN A 146 -27.21 -14.54 -5.75
N MET A 147 -27.69 -14.80 -4.54
CA MET A 147 -27.19 -14.17 -3.31
C MET A 147 -25.71 -14.45 -3.08
N ALA A 148 -25.28 -15.72 -3.22
CA ALA A 148 -23.87 -16.12 -3.11
C ALA A 148 -23.01 -15.42 -4.17
N THR A 149 -23.47 -15.35 -5.42
CA THR A 149 -22.75 -14.68 -6.52
C THR A 149 -22.61 -13.18 -6.27
N ARG A 150 -23.69 -12.52 -5.79
CA ARG A 150 -23.63 -11.10 -5.44
C ARG A 150 -22.69 -10.84 -4.27
N PHE A 151 -22.71 -11.68 -3.25
CA PHE A 151 -21.83 -11.56 -2.11
C PHE A 151 -20.35 -11.66 -2.53
N GLN A 152 -20.01 -12.63 -3.40
CA GLN A 152 -18.66 -12.76 -3.96
C GLN A 152 -18.24 -11.53 -4.77
N ARG A 153 -19.15 -10.95 -5.57
CA ARG A 153 -18.88 -9.71 -6.32
C ARG A 153 -18.63 -8.52 -5.38
N TYR A 154 -19.46 -8.35 -4.36
CA TYR A 154 -19.25 -7.28 -3.37
C TYR A 154 -17.91 -7.43 -2.66
N GLN A 155 -17.54 -8.63 -2.24
CA GLN A 155 -16.24 -8.88 -1.64
C GLN A 155 -15.08 -8.53 -2.57
N SER A 156 -15.15 -8.93 -3.84
CA SER A 156 -14.08 -8.61 -4.80
C SER A 156 -14.01 -7.11 -5.11
N MET A 157 -15.15 -6.41 -5.21
CA MET A 157 -15.17 -4.95 -5.39
C MET A 157 -14.59 -4.20 -4.19
N THR A 158 -14.95 -4.60 -2.97
CA THR A 158 -14.40 -3.99 -1.75
C THR A 158 -12.89 -4.18 -1.66
N LEU A 159 -12.41 -5.40 -1.92
CA LEU A 159 -10.96 -5.69 -1.98
C LEU A 159 -10.24 -4.84 -3.04
N GLN A 160 -10.86 -4.65 -4.20
CA GLN A 160 -10.29 -3.83 -5.27
C GLN A 160 -10.28 -2.34 -4.93
N GLN A 161 -11.34 -1.83 -4.28
CA GLN A 161 -11.38 -0.44 -3.81
C GLN A 161 -10.35 -0.18 -2.71
N GLU A 162 -10.18 -1.10 -1.76
CA GLU A 162 -9.15 -1.00 -0.72
C GLU A 162 -7.75 -1.05 -1.30
N LYS A 163 -7.52 -1.94 -2.26
CA LYS A 163 -6.26 -2.01 -3.00
C LYS A 163 -5.95 -0.69 -3.70
N MET A 164 -6.95 -0.08 -4.35
CA MET A 164 -6.81 1.22 -4.99
C MET A 164 -6.55 2.35 -3.98
N ALA A 165 -7.25 2.35 -2.85
CA ALA A 165 -7.05 3.34 -1.79
C ALA A 165 -5.65 3.20 -1.15
N SER A 166 -5.22 1.97 -0.84
CA SER A 166 -3.87 1.67 -0.36
C SER A 166 -2.80 2.09 -1.38
N LEU A 167 -3.00 1.76 -2.66
CA LEU A 167 -2.10 2.16 -3.74
C LEU A 167 -2.06 3.68 -3.90
N GLY A 168 -3.17 4.38 -3.74
CA GLY A 168 -3.25 5.85 -3.78
C GLY A 168 -2.43 6.51 -2.65
N THR A 169 -2.57 6.02 -1.43
CA THR A 169 -1.80 6.50 -0.28
C THR A 169 -0.31 6.19 -0.44
N LEU A 170 0.02 4.97 -0.90
CA LEU A 170 1.38 4.56 -1.18
C LEU A 170 1.98 5.36 -2.35
N ALA A 171 1.21 5.67 -3.40
CA ALA A 171 1.68 6.44 -4.56
C ALA A 171 2.15 7.84 -4.16
N ALA A 172 1.45 8.53 -3.26
CA ALA A 172 1.87 9.84 -2.76
C ALA A 172 3.21 9.76 -2.01
N GLY A 173 3.36 8.76 -1.12
CA GLY A 173 4.62 8.50 -0.41
C GLY A 173 5.76 8.12 -1.36
N LEU A 174 5.49 7.24 -2.34
CA LEU A 174 6.46 6.82 -3.35
C LEU A 174 6.94 7.96 -4.25
N MET A 175 6.03 8.87 -4.65
CA MET A 175 6.44 10.06 -5.42
C MET A 175 7.40 10.94 -4.63
N HIS A 176 7.16 11.10 -3.34
CA HIS A 176 8.07 11.85 -2.47
C HIS A 176 9.42 11.14 -2.32
N GLU A 177 9.39 9.81 -2.12
CA GLU A 177 10.59 8.96 -2.01
C GLU A 177 11.41 8.88 -3.31
N LEU A 178 10.79 8.95 -4.48
CA LEU A 178 11.49 9.02 -5.77
C LEU A 178 12.08 10.41 -6.04
N ASN A 179 11.35 11.47 -5.67
CA ASN A 179 11.79 12.83 -5.90
C ASN A 179 13.03 13.21 -5.05
N ASN A 180 13.16 12.68 -3.84
CA ASN A 180 14.27 13.00 -2.94
C ASN A 180 15.63 12.58 -3.52
N PRO A 181 15.91 11.30 -3.84
CA PRO A 181 17.17 10.90 -4.46
C PRO A 181 17.34 11.50 -5.87
N GLY A 182 16.26 11.65 -6.63
CA GLY A 182 16.32 12.31 -7.95
C GLY A 182 16.78 13.76 -7.84
N ALA A 183 16.31 14.52 -6.85
CA ALA A 183 16.76 15.89 -6.60
C ALA A 183 18.20 15.93 -6.08
N ALA A 184 18.60 14.98 -5.23
CA ALA A 184 19.98 14.86 -4.74
C ALA A 184 20.95 14.57 -5.88
N ALA A 185 20.66 13.57 -6.71
CA ALA A 185 21.49 13.24 -7.89
C ALA A 185 21.61 14.43 -8.86
N ARG A 186 20.54 15.19 -9.10
CA ARG A 186 20.56 16.36 -9.97
C ARG A 186 21.43 17.50 -9.40
N ARG A 187 21.36 17.75 -8.07
CA ARG A 187 22.22 18.75 -7.43
C ARG A 187 23.68 18.32 -7.50
N ALA A 188 23.98 17.06 -7.18
CA ALA A 188 25.33 16.52 -7.25
C ALA A 188 25.89 16.57 -8.68
N ALA A 189 25.10 16.27 -9.69
CA ALA A 189 25.51 16.38 -11.10
C ALA A 189 25.78 17.84 -11.54
N ALA A 190 25.02 18.81 -11.04
CA ALA A 190 25.27 20.22 -11.32
C ALA A 190 26.60 20.68 -10.69
N GLN A 191 26.84 20.30 -9.45
CA GLN A 191 28.08 20.63 -8.73
C GLN A 191 29.31 19.91 -9.32
N LEU A 192 29.14 18.67 -9.76
CA LEU A 192 30.18 17.93 -10.49
C LEU A 192 30.60 18.67 -11.79
N ARG A 193 29.67 19.24 -12.51
CA ARG A 193 29.95 20.04 -13.71
C ARG A 193 30.82 21.25 -13.36
N GLU A 194 30.47 21.99 -12.31
CA GLU A 194 31.26 23.13 -11.85
C GLU A 194 32.67 22.72 -11.43
N ASN A 195 32.81 21.60 -10.72
CA ASN A 195 34.12 21.07 -10.34
C ASN A 195 34.96 20.66 -11.55
N LEU A 196 34.36 20.05 -12.57
CA LEU A 196 35.07 19.72 -13.82
C LEU A 196 35.55 20.94 -14.56
N GLU A 197 34.79 22.04 -14.59
CA GLU A 197 35.18 23.32 -15.15
C GLU A 197 36.38 23.92 -14.36
N ARG A 198 36.30 23.86 -13.00
CA ARG A 198 37.43 24.27 -12.13
C ARG A 198 38.70 23.47 -12.42
N LEU A 199 38.58 22.13 -12.48
CA LEU A 199 39.71 21.23 -12.82
C LEU A 199 40.31 21.55 -14.17
N HIS A 200 39.47 21.80 -15.19
CA HIS A 200 39.95 22.17 -16.51
C HIS A 200 40.72 23.49 -16.47
N HIS A 201 40.22 24.50 -15.75
CA HIS A 201 40.88 25.79 -15.61
C HIS A 201 42.23 25.69 -14.88
N LEU A 202 42.28 24.96 -13.77
CA LEU A 202 43.49 24.73 -13.00
C LEU A 202 44.53 23.92 -13.82
N SER A 203 44.12 22.89 -14.53
CA SER A 203 44.94 22.10 -15.42
C SER A 203 45.57 22.95 -16.53
N ALA A 204 44.77 23.86 -17.11
CA ALA A 204 45.28 24.82 -18.12
C ALA A 204 46.30 25.79 -17.49
N LYS A 205 46.14 26.21 -16.25
CA LYS A 205 47.07 27.05 -15.51
C LYS A 205 48.40 26.31 -15.28
N PHE A 206 48.38 25.05 -14.83
CA PHE A 206 49.57 24.22 -14.67
C PHE A 206 50.28 23.91 -16.00
N SER A 207 49.55 23.84 -17.10
CA SER A 207 50.15 23.69 -18.42
C SER A 207 50.96 24.94 -18.86
N ARG A 208 50.54 26.13 -18.43
CA ARG A 208 51.24 27.41 -18.71
C ARG A 208 52.41 27.66 -17.78
N SER A 209 52.31 27.20 -16.51
CA SER A 209 53.33 27.26 -15.50
C SER A 209 53.59 25.83 -14.98
N PRO A 210 54.43 25.05 -15.68
CA PRO A 210 54.58 23.63 -15.34
C PRO A 210 55.15 23.42 -13.93
N LEU A 211 54.53 22.50 -13.20
CA LEU A 211 55.05 22.04 -11.90
C LEU A 211 56.38 21.31 -12.05
N SER A 212 57.30 21.48 -11.09
CA SER A 212 58.53 20.69 -11.00
C SER A 212 58.23 19.20 -10.81
N GLN A 213 59.25 18.33 -10.96
CA GLN A 213 59.02 16.91 -10.79
C GLN A 213 58.71 16.58 -9.31
N GLU A 214 59.33 17.28 -8.37
CA GLU A 214 59.09 17.15 -6.92
C GLU A 214 57.66 17.57 -6.58
N GLN A 215 57.17 18.68 -7.13
CA GLN A 215 55.79 19.14 -6.92
C GLN A 215 54.75 18.19 -7.48
N LYS A 216 55.00 17.60 -8.66
CA LYS A 216 54.13 16.57 -9.23
C LYS A 216 54.08 15.33 -8.36
N GLN A 217 55.22 14.90 -7.85
CA GLN A 217 55.31 13.73 -6.97
C GLN A 217 54.57 13.98 -5.67
N CYS A 218 54.77 15.11 -5.00
CA CYS A 218 54.06 15.50 -3.79
C CYS A 218 52.53 15.58 -4.00
N LEU A 219 52.07 16.18 -5.10
CA LEU A 219 50.64 16.24 -5.43
C LEU A 219 50.05 14.84 -5.69
N PHE A 220 50.83 13.97 -6.34
CA PHE A 220 50.43 12.59 -6.56
C PHE A 220 50.31 11.79 -5.25
N GLU A 221 51.28 11.97 -4.33
CA GLU A 221 51.23 11.32 -3.01
C GLU A 221 50.02 11.76 -2.18
N LEU A 222 49.69 13.06 -2.17
CA LEU A 222 48.48 13.58 -1.54
C LEU A 222 47.20 13.03 -2.21
N GLN A 223 47.21 12.89 -3.52
CA GLN A 223 46.11 12.29 -4.26
C GLN A 223 45.92 10.79 -3.93
N GLU A 224 47.02 10.03 -3.92
CA GLU A 224 46.99 8.60 -3.54
C GLU A 224 46.51 8.40 -2.09
N GLN A 225 46.96 9.25 -1.16
CA GLN A 225 46.49 9.25 0.22
C GLN A 225 44.96 9.51 0.28
N ALA A 226 44.51 10.50 -0.46
CA ALA A 226 43.10 10.85 -0.55
C ALA A 226 42.22 9.72 -1.11
N ILE A 227 42.69 9.00 -2.13
CA ILE A 227 42.01 7.87 -2.75
C ILE A 227 42.06 6.63 -1.84
N ALA A 228 43.21 6.37 -1.19
CA ALA A 228 43.40 5.23 -0.32
C ALA A 228 42.63 5.33 1.01
N ALA A 229 42.31 6.53 1.47
CA ALA A 229 41.58 6.76 2.71
C ALA A 229 40.16 6.13 2.72
N GLY A 230 39.62 5.79 1.53
CA GLY A 230 38.29 5.15 1.43
C GLY A 230 37.16 6.07 1.87
N PRO A 231 35.99 5.51 2.25
CA PRO A 231 34.88 6.31 2.77
C PRO A 231 35.31 7.05 4.04
N PRO A 232 34.84 8.29 4.25
CA PRO A 232 35.33 9.16 5.32
C PRO A 232 35.37 8.44 6.67
N LEU A 233 36.48 8.56 7.40
CA LEU A 233 36.60 8.09 8.77
C LEU A 233 35.34 8.48 9.55
N ARG A 234 34.75 7.51 10.25
CA ARG A 234 33.55 7.79 11.09
C ARG A 234 33.98 8.58 12.32
N MET A 235 34.32 9.84 12.11
CA MET A 235 34.45 10.82 13.19
C MET A 235 33.06 11.13 13.71
N ASN A 236 32.91 11.42 14.99
CA ASN A 236 31.69 12.02 15.46
C ASN A 236 31.60 13.46 14.95
N SER A 237 30.39 14.05 14.94
CA SER A 237 30.16 15.39 14.37
C SER A 237 31.02 16.47 15.02
N LEU A 238 31.38 16.33 16.29
CA LEU A 238 32.19 17.29 17.03
C LEU A 238 33.65 17.18 16.61
N GLU A 239 34.20 15.96 16.59
CA GLU A 239 35.58 15.70 16.14
C GLU A 239 35.80 16.18 14.70
N GLN A 240 34.82 15.96 13.82
CA GLN A 240 34.89 16.43 12.45
C GLN A 240 34.93 17.96 12.37
N SER A 241 34.04 18.65 13.10
CA SER A 241 34.01 20.13 13.15
C SER A 241 35.30 20.71 13.69
N ASP A 242 35.87 20.13 14.75
CA ASP A 242 37.13 20.55 15.32
C ASP A 242 38.31 20.39 14.34
N ALA A 243 38.36 19.28 13.62
CA ALA A 243 39.38 19.01 12.60
C ALA A 243 39.27 19.99 11.41
N GLU A 244 38.06 20.27 10.96
CA GLU A 244 37.77 21.22 9.88
C GLU A 244 38.18 22.66 10.28
N GLU A 245 37.90 23.08 11.51
CA GLU A 245 38.30 24.40 12.04
C GLU A 245 39.81 24.51 12.19
N GLN A 246 40.48 23.50 12.70
CA GLN A 246 41.95 23.46 12.82
C GLN A 246 42.63 23.56 11.46
N LEU A 247 42.17 22.76 10.48
CA LEU A 247 42.70 22.78 9.12
C LEU A 247 42.48 24.11 8.43
N ALA A 248 41.26 24.68 8.57
CA ALA A 248 40.93 25.99 8.01
C ALA A 248 41.80 27.11 8.60
N SER A 249 41.97 27.15 9.93
CA SER A 249 42.87 28.11 10.61
C SER A 249 44.31 28.00 10.14
N TRP A 250 44.83 26.77 9.97
CA TRP A 250 46.16 26.58 9.41
C TRP A 250 46.29 27.13 7.99
N MET A 251 45.32 26.80 7.11
CA MET A 251 45.30 27.31 5.72
C MET A 251 45.18 28.84 5.64
N GLU A 252 44.42 29.46 6.51
CA GLU A 252 44.33 30.94 6.62
C GLU A 252 45.66 31.54 7.01
N SER A 253 46.38 30.94 8.01
CA SER A 253 47.73 31.36 8.40
C SER A 253 48.72 31.23 7.28
N ALA A 254 48.51 30.25 6.39
CA ALA A 254 49.29 30.00 5.18
C ALA A 254 48.90 30.90 4.00
N GLN A 255 47.98 31.84 4.19
CA GLN A 255 47.43 32.74 3.17
C GLN A 255 46.75 32.03 1.97
N ILE A 256 46.11 30.88 2.24
CA ILE A 256 45.35 30.13 1.25
C ILE A 256 43.92 30.70 1.22
N GLU A 257 43.50 31.20 0.08
CA GLU A 257 42.14 31.71 -0.13
C GLU A 257 41.10 30.60 -0.05
N ASN A 258 39.93 30.89 0.48
CA ASN A 258 38.80 29.98 0.61
C ASN A 258 39.07 28.72 1.51
N ALA A 259 39.94 28.84 2.50
CA ALA A 259 40.29 27.77 3.43
C ALA A 259 39.06 27.03 3.98
N TRP A 260 38.01 27.76 4.38
CA TRP A 260 36.78 27.22 4.91
C TRP A 260 35.98 26.33 3.91
N LYS A 261 36.19 26.48 2.57
CA LYS A 261 35.60 25.61 1.55
C LYS A 261 36.44 24.35 1.32
N LEU A 262 37.76 24.46 1.45
CA LEU A 262 38.69 23.36 1.20
C LEU A 262 38.74 22.38 2.38
N ALA A 263 38.74 22.91 3.61
CA ALA A 263 38.90 22.12 4.82
C ALA A 263 37.97 20.92 4.96
N PRO A 264 36.63 21.05 4.77
CA PRO A 264 35.73 19.91 4.91
C PRO A 264 36.07 18.75 3.96
N THR A 265 36.37 19.05 2.72
CA THR A 265 36.73 18.02 1.72
C THR A 265 38.06 17.36 2.08
N LEU A 266 39.07 18.14 2.42
CA LEU A 266 40.41 17.63 2.78
C LEU A 266 40.38 16.76 4.07
N VAL A 267 39.68 17.21 5.11
CA VAL A 267 39.48 16.41 6.34
C VAL A 267 38.72 15.12 6.03
N SER A 268 37.69 15.14 5.19
CA SER A 268 37.01 13.93 4.81
C SER A 268 37.86 12.90 4.07
N MET A 269 38.99 13.34 3.50
CA MET A 269 40.00 12.51 2.84
C MET A 269 41.12 12.08 3.78
N GLY A 270 41.04 12.44 5.07
CA GLY A 270 42.09 12.14 6.07
C GLY A 270 43.35 12.98 5.90
N ILE A 271 43.27 14.13 5.23
CA ILE A 271 44.37 15.08 5.10
C ILE A 271 44.31 16.06 6.26
N ASP A 272 45.38 16.17 7.01
CA ASP A 272 45.51 17.07 8.15
C ASP A 272 46.58 18.20 7.90
N ALA A 273 46.75 19.07 8.90
CA ALA A 273 47.67 20.19 8.80
C ALA A 273 49.15 19.72 8.70
N SER A 274 49.52 18.54 9.20
CA SER A 274 50.89 18.03 9.11
C SER A 274 51.22 17.58 7.68
N ASP A 275 50.27 16.96 6.99
CA ASP A 275 50.41 16.57 5.58
C ASP A 275 50.63 17.80 4.69
N LEU A 276 49.82 18.84 4.96
CA LEU A 276 49.90 20.09 4.18
C LEU A 276 51.16 20.92 4.50
N GLU A 277 51.70 20.85 5.74
CA GLU A 277 52.95 21.52 6.09
C GLU A 277 54.15 20.91 5.33
N CYS A 278 54.17 19.58 5.18
CA CYS A 278 55.18 18.90 4.37
C CYS A 278 55.09 19.37 2.89
N ALA A 279 53.88 19.38 2.34
CA ALA A 279 53.64 19.77 0.96
C ALA A 279 53.96 21.26 0.68
N ARG A 280 53.72 22.16 1.64
CA ARG A 280 53.97 23.60 1.52
C ARG A 280 55.44 23.93 1.20
N ASN A 281 56.38 23.15 1.72
CA ASN A 281 57.81 23.38 1.51
C ASN A 281 58.23 23.18 0.04
N GLU A 282 57.46 22.38 -0.72
CA GLU A 282 57.74 22.07 -2.13
C GLU A 282 57.11 23.09 -3.11
N PHE A 283 56.18 23.91 -2.62
CA PHE A 283 55.39 24.82 -3.50
C PHE A 283 55.61 26.30 -3.17
N PRO A 284 55.81 27.16 -4.16
CA PRO A 284 55.67 28.61 -3.99
C PRO A 284 54.22 28.94 -3.61
N GLY A 285 54.00 29.95 -2.75
CA GLY A 285 52.72 30.20 -2.11
C GLY A 285 51.47 30.17 -3.00
N ALA A 286 51.47 30.89 -4.15
CA ALA A 286 50.33 30.92 -5.08
C ALA A 286 50.08 29.57 -5.78
N THR A 287 51.18 28.83 -6.10
CA THR A 287 51.05 27.53 -6.78
C THR A 287 50.53 26.45 -5.80
N PHE A 288 50.83 26.59 -4.52
CA PHE A 288 50.28 25.69 -3.48
C PHE A 288 48.78 25.81 -3.35
N ALA A 289 48.26 27.04 -3.30
CA ALA A 289 46.81 27.28 -3.29
C ALA A 289 46.11 26.67 -4.50
N ASP A 290 46.71 26.80 -5.71
CA ASP A 290 46.17 26.17 -6.91
C ASP A 290 46.20 24.64 -6.85
N ALA A 291 47.28 24.05 -6.31
CA ALA A 291 47.41 22.60 -6.14
C ALA A 291 46.34 22.05 -5.17
N LEU A 292 46.09 22.73 -4.04
CA LEU A 292 45.07 22.33 -3.07
C LEU A 292 43.64 22.49 -3.65
N ASN A 293 43.38 23.57 -4.40
CA ASN A 293 42.09 23.74 -5.10
C ASN A 293 41.88 22.65 -6.16
N TRP A 294 42.94 22.21 -6.83
CA TRP A 294 42.88 21.12 -7.80
C TRP A 294 42.57 19.78 -7.10
N LEU A 295 43.26 19.49 -6.01
CA LEU A 295 43.07 18.28 -5.22
C LEU A 295 41.65 18.21 -4.63
N GLU A 296 41.18 19.32 -4.03
CA GLU A 296 39.83 19.42 -3.50
C GLU A 296 38.77 19.19 -4.60
N ALA A 297 38.90 19.86 -5.77
CA ALA A 297 37.96 19.72 -6.86
C ALA A 297 37.92 18.28 -7.42
N LEU A 298 39.09 17.58 -7.43
CA LEU A 298 39.17 16.17 -7.83
C LEU A 298 38.41 15.28 -6.86
N ALA A 299 38.71 15.42 -5.58
CA ALA A 299 38.13 14.60 -4.53
C ALA A 299 36.62 14.84 -4.33
N SER A 300 36.24 16.10 -4.31
CA SER A 300 34.84 16.48 -4.27
C SER A 300 34.09 15.92 -5.50
N SER A 301 34.72 15.87 -6.68
CA SER A 301 34.13 15.25 -7.86
C SER A 301 33.89 13.74 -7.67
N GLN A 302 34.82 13.02 -7.05
CA GLN A 302 34.66 11.59 -6.74
C GLN A 302 33.52 11.36 -5.74
N GLN A 303 33.42 12.17 -4.68
CA GLN A 303 32.34 12.12 -3.71
C GLN A 303 30.98 12.38 -4.36
N LEU A 304 30.89 13.34 -5.29
CA LEU A 304 29.69 13.66 -6.03
C LEU A 304 29.27 12.51 -6.96
N VAL A 305 30.21 11.81 -7.60
CA VAL A 305 29.92 10.60 -8.37
C VAL A 305 29.34 9.51 -7.46
N ALA A 306 29.97 9.23 -6.33
CA ALA A 306 29.47 8.24 -5.37
C ALA A 306 28.06 8.60 -4.88
N MET A 307 27.78 9.87 -4.59
CA MET A 307 26.43 10.36 -4.22
C MET A 307 25.41 10.16 -5.33
N ILE A 308 25.79 10.37 -6.60
CA ILE A 308 24.92 10.13 -7.75
C ILE A 308 24.61 8.63 -7.87
N GLU A 309 25.62 7.77 -7.79
CA GLU A 309 25.49 6.32 -7.85
C GLU A 309 24.55 5.80 -6.75
N GLU A 310 24.76 6.23 -5.49
CA GLU A 310 23.91 5.89 -4.37
C GLU A 310 22.46 6.34 -4.61
N SER A 311 22.28 7.58 -5.08
CA SER A 311 20.95 8.14 -5.36
C SER A 311 20.22 7.37 -6.46
N ILE A 312 20.93 6.99 -7.53
CA ILE A 312 20.37 6.19 -8.64
C ILE A 312 20.08 4.77 -8.14
N GLY A 313 20.94 4.18 -7.33
CA GLY A 313 20.71 2.89 -6.69
C GLY A 313 19.41 2.87 -5.89
N ARG A 314 19.18 3.87 -5.04
CA ARG A 314 17.92 4.03 -4.28
C ARG A 314 16.69 4.16 -5.17
N VAL A 315 16.78 4.90 -6.28
CA VAL A 315 15.70 5.00 -7.26
C VAL A 315 15.42 3.64 -7.89
N SER A 316 16.45 2.90 -8.27
CA SER A 316 16.32 1.57 -8.86
C SER A 316 15.66 0.58 -7.89
N ASP A 317 16.07 0.58 -6.63
CA ASP A 317 15.50 -0.26 -5.57
C ASP A 317 14.01 0.05 -5.36
N LEU A 318 13.64 1.34 -5.34
CA LEU A 318 12.26 1.78 -5.24
C LEU A 318 11.43 1.33 -6.45
N VAL A 319 11.94 1.50 -7.66
CA VAL A 319 11.24 1.06 -8.89
C VAL A 319 11.06 -0.46 -8.89
N GLN A 320 12.08 -1.22 -8.48
CA GLN A 320 11.99 -2.67 -8.39
C GLN A 320 10.98 -3.09 -7.31
N ALA A 321 10.98 -2.45 -6.15
CA ALA A 321 9.99 -2.69 -5.09
C ALA A 321 8.56 -2.42 -5.55
N VAL A 322 8.33 -1.31 -6.26
CA VAL A 322 7.03 -0.98 -6.86
C VAL A 322 6.63 -2.02 -7.89
N LYS A 323 7.55 -2.44 -8.76
CA LYS A 323 7.29 -3.48 -9.76
C LYS A 323 6.90 -4.81 -9.09
N THR A 324 7.63 -5.24 -8.08
CA THR A 324 7.31 -6.46 -7.31
C THR A 324 5.96 -6.35 -6.60
N TYR A 325 5.66 -5.17 -6.03
CA TYR A 325 4.40 -4.91 -5.33
C TYR A 325 3.21 -4.82 -6.30
N ALA A 326 3.36 -4.11 -7.42
CA ALA A 326 2.31 -3.83 -8.39
C ALA A 326 2.10 -4.96 -9.42
N TYR A 327 2.97 -5.98 -9.43
CA TYR A 327 2.90 -7.02 -10.44
C TYR A 327 1.59 -7.83 -10.30
N GLU A 328 0.61 -7.44 -11.11
CA GLU A 328 -0.66 -8.12 -11.28
C GLU A 328 -0.50 -9.24 -12.30
N GLY A 329 -0.08 -10.41 -11.87
CA GLY A 329 -0.38 -11.63 -12.61
C GLY A 329 -1.88 -11.86 -12.55
N LYS A 330 -2.60 -11.72 -13.67
CA LYS A 330 -4.03 -12.05 -13.78
C LYS A 330 -4.28 -13.47 -13.26
N GLY A 331 -4.57 -13.62 -11.95
CA GLY A 331 -5.06 -14.85 -11.34
C GLY A 331 -4.15 -16.09 -11.45
N THR A 332 -2.90 -15.96 -11.88
CA THR A 332 -1.95 -17.07 -12.02
C THR A 332 -1.10 -17.13 -10.75
N ARG A 333 -1.09 -18.29 -10.09
CA ARG A 333 -0.13 -18.58 -9.02
C ARG A 333 1.28 -18.45 -9.59
N GLN A 334 2.12 -17.75 -8.86
CA GLN A 334 3.52 -17.53 -9.23
C GLN A 334 4.43 -18.02 -8.11
N THR A 335 5.64 -18.35 -8.49
CA THR A 335 6.69 -18.69 -7.55
C THR A 335 7.25 -17.40 -6.95
N ILE A 336 7.07 -17.23 -5.65
CA ILE A 336 7.40 -15.99 -4.90
C ILE A 336 8.49 -16.32 -3.88
N ASP A 337 9.51 -15.47 -3.82
CA ASP A 337 10.37 -15.37 -2.65
C ASP A 337 9.69 -14.49 -1.58
N VAL A 338 9.43 -15.08 -0.42
CA VAL A 338 8.75 -14.38 0.68
C VAL A 338 9.61 -13.26 1.25
N ASN A 339 10.94 -13.44 1.30
CA ASN A 339 11.86 -12.41 1.79
C ASN A 339 11.86 -11.19 0.86
N ASP A 340 11.86 -11.41 -0.46
CA ASP A 340 11.80 -10.33 -1.46
C ASP A 340 10.48 -9.58 -1.40
N SER A 341 9.36 -10.29 -1.24
CA SER A 341 8.01 -9.70 -1.09
C SER A 341 7.93 -8.80 0.16
N ILE A 342 8.44 -9.27 1.30
CA ILE A 342 8.50 -8.49 2.54
C ILE A 342 9.45 -7.30 2.37
N HIS A 343 10.61 -7.51 1.75
CA HIS A 343 11.58 -6.44 1.51
C HIS A 343 10.99 -5.32 0.66
N ALA A 344 10.31 -5.65 -0.44
CA ALA A 344 9.62 -4.68 -1.28
C ALA A 344 8.61 -3.84 -0.48
N THR A 345 7.83 -4.48 0.39
CA THR A 345 6.87 -3.78 1.26
C THR A 345 7.57 -2.83 2.25
N MET A 346 8.70 -3.26 2.85
CA MET A 346 9.49 -2.40 3.75
C MET A 346 10.07 -1.18 3.04
N VAL A 347 10.53 -1.35 1.80
CA VAL A 347 11.05 -0.24 0.96
C VAL A 347 9.94 0.77 0.70
N ILE A 348 8.74 0.31 0.35
CA ILE A 348 7.58 1.16 0.09
C ILE A 348 7.14 1.93 1.35
N LEU A 349 7.14 1.29 2.52
CA LEU A 349 6.79 1.92 3.79
C LEU A 349 7.95 2.70 4.42
N GLY A 350 9.11 2.76 3.77
CA GLY A 350 10.34 3.37 4.26
C GLY A 350 10.20 4.81 4.71
N HIS A 351 9.32 5.60 4.05
CA HIS A 351 9.06 6.98 4.45
C HIS A 351 8.45 7.07 5.85
N LYS A 352 7.42 6.28 6.17
CA LYS A 352 6.77 6.25 7.49
C LYS A 352 7.75 5.79 8.58
N ILE A 353 8.61 4.79 8.25
CA ILE A 353 9.63 4.26 9.16
C ILE A 353 10.64 5.35 9.51
N ARG A 354 11.11 6.12 8.52
CA ARG A 354 12.07 7.22 8.73
C ARG A 354 11.44 8.41 9.45
N GLU A 355 10.22 8.80 9.08
CA GLU A 355 9.49 9.89 9.73
C GLU A 355 9.35 9.67 11.23
N LYS A 356 9.00 8.45 11.65
CA LYS A 356 8.91 8.04 13.05
C LYS A 356 10.26 7.61 13.67
N GLN A 357 11.37 7.64 12.91
CA GLN A 357 12.71 7.20 13.37
C GLN A 357 12.70 5.77 13.93
N ILE A 358 11.90 4.87 13.34
CA ILE A 358 11.73 3.49 13.80
C ILE A 358 13.00 2.67 13.50
N VAL A 359 13.47 1.93 14.50
CA VAL A 359 14.56 0.96 14.33
C VAL A 359 13.97 -0.35 13.81
N LEU A 360 14.18 -0.61 12.51
CA LEU A 360 13.69 -1.82 11.84
C LEU A 360 14.78 -2.90 11.82
N THR A 361 14.55 -4.03 12.48
CA THR A 361 15.45 -5.18 12.51
C THR A 361 14.93 -6.30 11.61
N LYS A 362 15.77 -6.83 10.74
CA LYS A 362 15.47 -7.93 9.81
C LYS A 362 16.25 -9.18 10.21
N GLN A 363 15.57 -10.31 10.37
CA GLN A 363 16.15 -11.63 10.63
C GLN A 363 15.56 -12.63 9.64
N PHE A 364 16.05 -12.59 8.42
CA PHE A 364 15.56 -13.42 7.32
C PHE A 364 16.37 -14.71 7.22
N ALA A 365 15.70 -15.85 7.16
CA ALA A 365 16.33 -17.12 6.83
C ALA A 365 16.76 -17.10 5.34
N PRO A 366 18.02 -17.42 5.01
CA PRO A 366 18.54 -17.31 3.65
C PRO A 366 17.96 -18.34 2.67
N ASP A 367 17.63 -19.54 3.17
CA ASP A 367 17.31 -20.71 2.32
C ASP A 367 15.82 -21.12 2.46
N LEU A 368 14.92 -20.15 2.34
CA LEU A 368 13.50 -20.46 2.33
C LEU A 368 13.08 -21.03 0.96
N PRO A 369 12.28 -22.10 0.93
CA PRO A 369 11.74 -22.59 -0.33
C PRO A 369 10.81 -21.53 -0.95
N PRO A 370 10.75 -21.44 -2.28
CA PRO A 370 9.81 -20.55 -2.93
C PRO A 370 8.35 -20.97 -2.65
N LEU A 371 7.46 -20.00 -2.57
CA LEU A 371 6.03 -20.19 -2.33
C LEU A 371 5.24 -19.99 -3.62
N GLU A 372 4.38 -20.95 -3.99
CA GLU A 372 3.41 -20.74 -5.05
C GLU A 372 2.19 -19.98 -4.51
N ALA A 373 2.10 -18.70 -4.81
CA ALA A 373 1.08 -17.81 -4.26
C ALA A 373 0.62 -16.74 -5.26
N ASP A 374 -0.49 -16.10 -4.96
CA ASP A 374 -0.84 -14.81 -5.54
C ASP A 374 -0.02 -13.71 -4.86
N CYS A 375 0.90 -13.11 -5.61
CA CYS A 375 1.80 -12.07 -5.13
C CYS A 375 1.03 -10.89 -4.52
N SER A 376 -0.08 -10.51 -5.10
CA SER A 376 -0.88 -9.36 -4.66
C SER A 376 -1.50 -9.58 -3.28
N GLY A 377 -1.98 -10.79 -2.99
CA GLY A 377 -2.52 -11.14 -1.68
C GLY A 377 -1.46 -11.08 -0.57
N LEU A 378 -0.27 -11.65 -0.83
CA LEU A 378 0.82 -11.63 0.15
C LEU A 378 1.36 -10.22 0.41
N ASN A 379 1.55 -9.41 -0.62
CA ASN A 379 1.96 -8.01 -0.46
C ASN A 379 0.99 -7.23 0.42
N GLN A 380 -0.31 -7.47 0.28
CA GLN A 380 -1.33 -6.85 1.12
C GLN A 380 -1.25 -7.31 2.58
N VAL A 381 -0.94 -8.59 2.81
CA VAL A 381 -0.69 -9.13 4.17
C VAL A 381 0.45 -8.37 4.83
N TRP A 382 1.61 -8.28 4.16
CA TRP A 382 2.78 -7.61 4.72
C TRP A 382 2.54 -6.12 4.94
N THR A 383 1.87 -5.46 4.00
CA THR A 383 1.52 -4.03 4.12
C THR A 383 0.64 -3.79 5.34
N ASN A 384 -0.42 -4.57 5.53
CA ASN A 384 -1.34 -4.39 6.65
C ASN A 384 -0.66 -4.65 8.01
N LEU A 385 0.19 -5.67 8.11
CA LEU A 385 0.90 -5.96 9.35
C LEU A 385 1.95 -4.90 9.68
N LEU A 386 2.76 -4.51 8.69
CA LEU A 386 3.80 -3.51 8.89
C LEU A 386 3.21 -2.12 9.15
N ASP A 387 2.17 -1.72 8.43
CA ASP A 387 1.49 -0.44 8.64
C ASP A 387 0.86 -0.36 10.04
N ASN A 388 0.22 -1.45 10.50
CA ASN A 388 -0.29 -1.53 11.87
C ASN A 388 0.82 -1.45 12.92
N ALA A 389 1.96 -2.12 12.71
CA ALA A 389 3.10 -2.03 13.61
C ALA A 389 3.69 -0.62 13.65
N ILE A 390 3.84 0.04 12.48
CA ILE A 390 4.30 1.42 12.36
C ILE A 390 3.36 2.39 13.10
N ASP A 391 2.05 2.18 12.98
CA ASP A 391 1.07 3.02 13.66
C ASP A 391 1.10 2.84 15.18
N ALA A 392 1.32 1.61 15.66
CA ALA A 392 1.32 1.27 17.08
C ALA A 392 2.55 1.77 17.84
N VAL A 393 3.71 1.91 17.19
CA VAL A 393 4.95 2.34 17.84
C VAL A 393 5.04 3.86 17.95
N SER A 394 5.66 4.32 19.05
CA SER A 394 6.02 5.72 19.23
C SER A 394 7.26 6.08 18.41
N GLN A 395 7.57 7.39 18.33
CA GLN A 395 8.81 7.86 17.72
C GLN A 395 10.03 7.19 18.39
N GLY A 396 10.97 6.70 17.57
CA GLY A 396 12.14 5.93 18.04
C GLY A 396 11.82 4.49 18.46
N GLY A 397 10.60 3.99 18.21
CA GLY A 397 10.21 2.62 18.52
C GLY A 397 10.95 1.58 17.68
N THR A 398 10.71 0.30 17.99
CA THR A 398 11.37 -0.83 17.32
C THR A 398 10.36 -1.76 16.67
N ILE A 399 10.66 -2.19 15.44
CA ILE A 399 9.92 -3.24 14.72
C ILE A 399 10.92 -4.31 14.29
N GLN A 400 10.60 -5.57 14.56
CA GLN A 400 11.40 -6.72 14.13
C GLN A 400 10.59 -7.58 13.17
N VAL A 401 11.20 -7.97 12.06
CA VAL A 401 10.62 -8.93 11.12
C VAL A 401 11.54 -10.13 10.99
N ARG A 402 10.97 -11.33 11.22
CA ARG A 402 11.70 -12.60 11.14
C ARG A 402 11.02 -13.53 10.16
N THR A 403 11.83 -14.31 9.45
CA THR A 403 11.35 -15.41 8.61
C THR A 403 12.08 -16.68 8.95
N TRP A 404 11.39 -17.83 8.91
CA TRP A 404 12.01 -19.15 9.13
C TRP A 404 11.19 -20.25 8.47
N GLY A 405 11.84 -21.38 8.22
CA GLY A 405 11.19 -22.61 7.77
C GLY A 405 10.81 -23.49 8.98
N GLU A 406 9.63 -24.07 8.94
CA GLU A 406 9.13 -24.98 9.99
C GLU A 406 8.41 -26.18 9.35
N VAL A 407 8.54 -27.38 9.91
CA VAL A 407 7.75 -28.55 9.49
C VAL A 407 6.58 -28.73 10.46
N ARG A 408 5.35 -28.61 9.95
CA ARG A 408 4.11 -28.81 10.70
C ARG A 408 3.30 -29.94 10.05
N ASN A 409 2.88 -30.90 10.83
CA ASN A 409 2.11 -32.05 10.36
C ASN A 409 2.75 -32.75 9.13
N GLY A 410 4.09 -32.85 9.12
CA GLY A 410 4.84 -33.47 8.03
C GLY A 410 4.94 -32.65 6.73
N ARG A 411 4.48 -31.38 6.75
CA ARG A 411 4.54 -30.47 5.59
C ARG A 411 5.44 -29.27 5.92
N PRO A 412 6.29 -28.86 4.97
CA PRO A 412 7.11 -27.66 5.16
C PRO A 412 6.22 -26.40 5.12
N HIS A 413 6.51 -25.47 6.01
CA HIS A 413 5.85 -24.17 6.10
C HIS A 413 6.92 -23.07 6.14
N ILE A 414 6.60 -21.93 5.56
CA ILE A 414 7.33 -20.68 5.76
C ILE A 414 6.58 -19.88 6.80
N CYS A 415 7.27 -19.52 7.87
CA CYS A 415 6.71 -18.68 8.93
C CYS A 415 7.35 -17.30 8.90
N VAL A 416 6.53 -16.27 9.12
CA VAL A 416 6.91 -14.86 9.19
C VAL A 416 6.35 -14.29 10.48
N SER A 417 7.19 -13.59 11.27
CA SER A 417 6.69 -12.79 12.39
C SER A 417 7.01 -11.31 12.19
N VAL A 418 6.05 -10.48 12.59
CA VAL A 418 6.19 -9.02 12.74
C VAL A 418 5.95 -8.70 14.20
N THR A 419 6.97 -8.17 14.86
CA THR A 419 6.96 -7.84 16.28
C THR A 419 7.19 -6.33 16.44
N ASP A 420 6.38 -5.67 17.26
CA ASP A 420 6.53 -4.25 17.58
C ASP A 420 6.57 -4.02 19.10
N ASN A 421 7.19 -2.92 19.51
CA ASN A 421 7.21 -2.47 20.91
C ASN A 421 6.19 -1.36 21.20
N GLY A 422 5.09 -1.34 20.46
CA GLY A 422 4.03 -0.33 20.55
C GLY A 422 3.15 -0.44 21.79
N SER A 423 2.01 0.23 21.73
CA SER A 423 1.04 0.31 22.85
C SER A 423 0.42 -1.03 23.23
N GLY A 424 0.48 -2.03 22.34
CA GLY A 424 -0.24 -3.30 22.50
C GLY A 424 -1.70 -3.20 22.11
N ILE A 425 -2.39 -4.34 22.12
CA ILE A 425 -3.82 -4.47 21.81
C ILE A 425 -4.58 -4.70 23.13
N PRO A 426 -5.54 -3.84 23.50
CA PRO A 426 -6.35 -4.01 24.71
C PRO A 426 -7.03 -5.38 24.74
N LEU A 427 -7.08 -6.01 25.92
CA LEU A 427 -7.64 -7.36 26.09
C LEU A 427 -9.08 -7.48 25.59
N GLU A 428 -9.88 -6.43 25.79
CA GLU A 428 -11.27 -6.36 25.31
C GLU A 428 -11.38 -6.33 23.78
N SER A 429 -10.36 -5.79 23.10
CA SER A 429 -10.30 -5.69 21.64
C SER A 429 -9.77 -6.95 20.97
N GLN A 430 -8.97 -7.75 21.67
CA GLN A 430 -8.28 -8.93 21.10
C GLN A 430 -9.21 -9.95 20.44
N PRO A 431 -10.42 -10.27 20.95
CA PRO A 431 -11.35 -11.18 20.29
C PRO A 431 -11.87 -10.68 18.94
N HIS A 432 -11.86 -9.35 18.73
CA HIS A 432 -12.51 -8.68 17.61
C HIS A 432 -11.55 -8.14 16.55
N ILE A 433 -10.23 -8.24 16.72
CA ILE A 433 -9.25 -7.62 15.83
C ILE A 433 -9.31 -8.12 14.39
N PHE A 434 -9.87 -9.30 14.14
CA PHE A 434 -10.07 -9.86 12.81
C PHE A 434 -11.48 -9.62 12.27
N ASP A 435 -12.40 -9.06 13.07
CA ASP A 435 -13.76 -8.75 12.64
C ASP A 435 -13.73 -7.61 11.60
N PRO A 436 -14.46 -7.74 10.50
CA PRO A 436 -14.54 -6.67 9.51
C PRO A 436 -15.07 -5.36 10.12
N PHE A 437 -14.46 -4.24 9.76
CA PHE A 437 -14.79 -2.89 10.23
C PHE A 437 -14.49 -2.60 11.71
N TYR A 438 -13.93 -3.56 12.44
CA TYR A 438 -13.50 -3.30 13.81
C TYR A 438 -12.18 -2.52 13.84
N THR A 439 -12.17 -1.38 14.49
CA THR A 439 -11.00 -0.51 14.62
C THR A 439 -11.02 0.24 15.95
N THR A 440 -9.84 0.37 16.57
CA THR A 440 -9.61 1.23 17.74
C THR A 440 -9.08 2.61 17.37
N LYS A 441 -8.84 2.86 16.07
CA LYS A 441 -8.39 4.16 15.53
C LYS A 441 -9.58 5.11 15.39
N GLU A 442 -9.31 6.41 15.40
CA GLU A 442 -10.34 7.45 15.21
C GLU A 442 -11.10 7.29 13.89
N VAL A 443 -12.34 7.75 13.87
CA VAL A 443 -13.23 7.70 12.70
C VAL A 443 -12.58 8.42 11.51
N GLY A 444 -12.37 7.71 10.42
CA GLY A 444 -11.74 8.23 9.20
C GLY A 444 -10.25 7.95 9.07
N ILE A 445 -9.56 7.45 10.12
CA ILE A 445 -8.15 7.07 10.09
C ILE A 445 -7.99 5.55 9.91
N GLY A 446 -8.84 4.76 10.56
CA GLY A 446 -8.83 3.29 10.46
C GLY A 446 -10.03 2.76 9.71
N THR A 447 -9.84 1.93 8.69
CA THR A 447 -10.93 1.25 7.96
C THR A 447 -11.48 0.04 8.71
N GLY A 448 -10.73 -0.51 9.68
CA GLY A 448 -11.09 -1.73 10.39
C GLY A 448 -11.08 -3.00 9.53
N LEU A 449 -10.49 -2.95 8.34
CA LEU A 449 -10.51 -4.07 7.37
C LEU A 449 -9.14 -4.76 7.26
N GLY A 450 -8.05 -4.10 7.64
CA GLY A 450 -6.68 -4.58 7.40
C GLY A 450 -6.39 -5.97 7.97
N LEU A 451 -6.67 -6.23 9.25
CA LEU A 451 -6.43 -7.55 9.87
C LEU A 451 -7.44 -8.61 9.39
N GLY A 452 -8.68 -8.22 9.10
CA GLY A 452 -9.67 -9.12 8.48
C GLY A 452 -9.21 -9.61 7.09
N ILE A 453 -8.56 -8.73 6.29
CA ILE A 453 -7.94 -9.10 5.02
C ILE A 453 -6.78 -10.07 5.24
N VAL A 454 -5.91 -9.79 6.22
CA VAL A 454 -4.78 -10.67 6.57
C VAL A 454 -5.28 -12.08 6.88
N SER A 455 -6.28 -12.23 7.78
CA SER A 455 -6.86 -13.53 8.13
C SER A 455 -7.39 -14.26 6.88
N ARG A 456 -8.18 -13.58 6.06
CA ARG A 456 -8.78 -14.15 4.85
C ARG A 456 -7.73 -14.61 3.85
N VAL A 457 -6.72 -13.78 3.57
CA VAL A 457 -5.66 -14.15 2.62
C VAL A 457 -4.86 -15.33 3.14
N VAL A 458 -4.52 -15.34 4.42
CA VAL A 458 -3.81 -16.48 5.05
C VAL A 458 -4.64 -17.76 4.95
N GLU A 459 -5.95 -17.70 5.19
CA GLU A 459 -6.87 -18.82 5.04
C GLU A 459 -6.96 -19.34 3.59
N GLN A 460 -6.98 -18.44 2.59
CA GLN A 460 -6.95 -18.82 1.18
C GLN A 460 -5.70 -19.63 0.79
N PHE A 461 -4.58 -19.37 1.46
CA PHE A 461 -3.35 -20.13 1.34
C PHE A 461 -3.30 -21.39 2.24
N ASN A 462 -4.39 -21.73 2.93
CA ASN A 462 -4.42 -22.78 3.96
C ASN A 462 -3.34 -22.56 5.03
N GLY A 463 -3.01 -21.31 5.30
CA GLY A 463 -2.04 -20.91 6.31
C GLY A 463 -2.68 -20.73 7.68
N ILE A 464 -1.86 -20.35 8.64
CA ILE A 464 -2.25 -20.10 10.02
C ILE A 464 -1.74 -18.72 10.42
N ILE A 465 -2.62 -17.92 11.03
CA ILE A 465 -2.25 -16.67 11.71
C ILE A 465 -2.41 -16.84 13.22
N ARG A 466 -1.44 -16.32 13.97
CA ARG A 466 -1.46 -16.23 15.43
C ARG A 466 -0.96 -14.85 15.83
N PHE A 467 -1.38 -14.39 16.99
CA PHE A 467 -0.85 -13.18 17.58
C PHE A 467 -0.70 -13.34 19.10
N SER A 468 0.19 -12.57 19.66
CA SER A 468 0.28 -12.31 21.09
C SER A 468 0.46 -10.82 21.30
N SER A 469 -0.21 -10.21 22.25
CA SER A 469 -0.09 -8.81 22.50
C SER A 469 -0.20 -8.49 23.99
N VAL A 470 0.84 -7.81 24.45
CA VAL A 470 0.91 -7.14 25.75
C VAL A 470 1.50 -5.75 25.53
N PRO A 471 1.34 -4.79 26.44
CA PRO A 471 1.99 -3.49 26.31
C PRO A 471 3.49 -3.62 26.05
N ARG A 472 3.99 -2.94 25.03
CA ARG A 472 5.37 -2.96 24.52
C ARG A 472 5.83 -4.26 23.82
N ALA A 473 4.92 -5.20 23.55
CA ALA A 473 5.25 -6.41 22.80
C ALA A 473 4.01 -6.96 22.09
N THR A 474 3.82 -6.60 20.83
CA THR A 474 2.82 -7.25 19.97
C THR A 474 3.55 -8.02 18.90
N GLU A 475 3.20 -9.28 18.71
CA GLU A 475 3.76 -10.15 17.69
C GLU A 475 2.62 -10.79 16.90
N PHE A 476 2.67 -10.68 15.58
CA PHE A 476 1.87 -11.45 14.64
C PHE A 476 2.74 -12.49 13.97
N ILE A 477 2.27 -13.74 13.93
CA ILE A 477 2.96 -14.88 13.29
C ILE A 477 2.04 -15.44 12.21
N ILE A 478 2.54 -15.51 10.98
CA ILE A 478 1.87 -16.15 9.85
C ILE A 478 2.72 -17.33 9.40
N CYS A 479 2.10 -18.51 9.22
CA CYS A 479 2.75 -19.68 8.66
C CYS A 479 1.95 -20.16 7.44
N LEU A 480 2.63 -20.24 6.29
CA LEU A 480 2.07 -20.62 5.00
C LEU A 480 2.64 -21.97 4.59
N PRO A 481 1.81 -22.96 4.17
CA PRO A 481 2.31 -24.23 3.71
C PRO A 481 3.02 -24.08 2.36
N VAL A 482 4.19 -24.69 2.24
CA VAL A 482 4.89 -24.81 0.97
C VAL A 482 4.23 -25.93 0.19
N THR A 483 3.41 -25.58 -0.82
CA THR A 483 2.91 -26.55 -1.78
C THR A 483 4.07 -26.97 -2.66
N ARG A 484 4.47 -28.25 -2.61
CA ARG A 484 5.39 -28.76 -3.63
C ARG A 484 4.69 -28.77 -4.98
N PRO A 485 5.40 -28.36 -6.06
CA PRO A 485 4.87 -28.42 -7.41
C PRO A 485 4.47 -29.84 -7.81
#